data_f9428043ca668f208c104c5024dadb64
#
_entry.id   f9428043ca668f208c104c5024dadb64
#
_cell.length_a   1.000
_cell.length_b   1.000
_cell.length_c   1.000
_cell.angle_alpha   90.00
_cell.angle_beta   90.00
_cell.angle_gamma   90.00
#
_symmetry.space_group_name_H-M   'P 1'
#
loop_
_entity.id
_entity.type
_entity.pdbx_description
1 polymer ?
#
loop_
_entity_poly.entity_id
_entity_poly.type
_entity_poly.pdbx_seq_one_letter_code
_entity_poly.pdbx_strand_id
1 'polypeptide(L)'
;MKTLIASLAVPMLVAAAPALAQATSPATYVAKAGASDLYERQSSTLVRSSKDPKVRDFAQTMIAHHTKSTADVKAAARAAGLRPAPPKLMPMQARMIADLRKTSGSARDTLYVTQQKQAHQQALALHQGYAADGSSAPLKAAAAKIAPVVQSHLDMLNGM
;
A
#
# COMPACT_ATOMS: atom_id res chain seq x y z
N MET A 1 -7.32 73.34 18.01
CA MET A 1 -6.48 72.21 18.43
C MET A 1 -7.22 70.94 17.97
N LYS A 2 -6.71 70.24 16.92
CA LYS A 2 -7.30 69.01 16.42
C LYS A 2 -6.40 67.85 16.86
N THR A 3 -6.87 67.00 17.77
CA THR A 3 -6.21 65.81 18.28
C THR A 3 -6.38 64.66 17.29
N LEU A 4 -5.29 64.20 16.66
CA LEU A 4 -5.24 62.97 15.86
C LEU A 4 -5.07 61.79 16.81
N ILE A 5 -6.03 60.86 16.79
CA ILE A 5 -5.93 59.57 17.47
C ILE A 5 -5.42 58.60 16.41
N ALA A 6 -4.17 58.13 16.57
CA ALA A 6 -3.57 57.08 15.76
C ALA A 6 -3.97 55.71 16.32
N SER A 7 -4.78 54.96 15.58
CA SER A 7 -5.13 53.58 15.90
C SER A 7 -3.98 52.66 15.47
N LEU A 8 -3.30 52.02 16.43
CA LEU A 8 -2.34 50.94 16.19
C LEU A 8 -3.11 49.62 15.92
N ALA A 9 -3.13 49.17 14.68
CA ALA A 9 -3.58 47.82 14.34
C ALA A 9 -2.47 46.81 14.64
N VAL A 10 -2.67 45.95 15.62
CA VAL A 10 -1.77 44.84 15.93
C VAL A 10 -2.12 43.67 15.00
N PRO A 11 -1.20 43.17 14.16
CA PRO A 11 -1.45 42.01 13.33
C PRO A 11 -1.51 40.74 14.21
N MET A 12 -2.66 40.07 14.23
CA MET A 12 -2.89 38.80 14.90
C MET A 12 -2.24 37.69 14.04
N LEU A 13 -1.09 37.17 14.48
CA LEU A 13 -0.43 36.03 13.84
C LEU A 13 -1.23 34.78 14.18
N VAL A 14 -2.03 34.30 13.24
CA VAL A 14 -2.69 32.98 13.35
C VAL A 14 -1.66 31.90 13.04
N ALA A 15 -1.10 31.30 14.07
CA ALA A 15 -0.26 30.11 13.92
C ALA A 15 -1.15 28.93 13.47
N ALA A 16 -1.01 28.52 12.21
CA ALA A 16 -1.63 27.30 11.71
C ALA A 16 -0.97 26.11 12.41
N ALA A 17 -1.70 25.44 13.31
CA ALA A 17 -1.24 24.18 13.90
C ALA A 17 -1.09 23.13 12.78
N PRO A 18 -0.02 22.32 12.76
CA PRO A 18 0.12 21.23 11.80
C PRO A 18 -1.04 20.26 11.98
N ALA A 19 -1.79 20.00 10.90
CA ALA A 19 -2.81 18.98 10.89
C ALA A 19 -2.12 17.62 11.12
N LEU A 20 -2.28 17.03 12.30
CA LEU A 20 -1.83 15.68 12.59
C LEU A 20 -2.55 14.75 11.62
N ALA A 21 -1.81 14.13 10.71
CA ALA A 21 -2.35 13.10 9.83
C ALA A 21 -2.95 12.00 10.73
N GLN A 22 -4.27 11.78 10.58
CA GLN A 22 -4.98 10.83 11.43
C GLN A 22 -4.42 9.43 11.21
N ALA A 23 -3.92 8.79 12.26
CA ALA A 23 -3.34 7.45 12.19
C ALA A 23 -4.33 6.45 11.58
N THR A 24 -3.86 5.61 10.67
CA THR A 24 -4.69 4.60 10.00
C THR A 24 -5.29 3.64 11.04
N SER A 25 -6.61 3.51 11.09
CA SER A 25 -7.27 2.59 12.01
C SER A 25 -6.91 1.13 11.73
N PRO A 26 -6.95 0.23 12.74
CA PRO A 26 -6.67 -1.20 12.56
C PRO A 26 -7.51 -1.84 11.44
N ALA A 27 -8.81 -1.55 11.40
CA ALA A 27 -9.72 -2.08 10.38
C ALA A 27 -9.37 -1.57 8.97
N THR A 28 -9.05 -0.29 8.85
CA THR A 28 -8.62 0.32 7.57
C THR A 28 -7.30 -0.27 7.08
N TYR A 29 -6.32 -0.45 7.98
CA TYR A 29 -5.05 -1.10 7.63
C TYR A 29 -5.29 -2.51 7.08
N VAL A 30 -6.05 -3.35 7.80
CA VAL A 30 -6.36 -4.73 7.38
C VAL A 30 -7.05 -4.76 6.02
N ALA A 31 -8.02 -3.86 5.79
CA ALA A 31 -8.72 -3.77 4.51
C ALA A 31 -7.78 -3.38 3.36
N LYS A 32 -6.92 -2.37 3.56
CA LYS A 32 -5.96 -1.91 2.55
C LYS A 32 -4.87 -2.94 2.27
N ALA A 33 -4.29 -3.56 3.30
CA ALA A 33 -3.28 -4.61 3.16
C ALA A 33 -3.86 -5.83 2.42
N GLY A 34 -5.06 -6.26 2.79
CA GLY A 34 -5.75 -7.36 2.12
C GLY A 34 -6.09 -7.06 0.66
N ALA A 35 -6.50 -5.83 0.34
CA ALA A 35 -6.75 -5.38 -1.04
C ALA A 35 -5.46 -5.38 -1.87
N SER A 36 -4.36 -4.91 -1.28
CA SER A 36 -3.02 -4.94 -1.90
C SER A 36 -2.60 -6.37 -2.22
N ASP A 37 -2.60 -7.26 -1.23
CA ASP A 37 -2.24 -8.66 -1.43
C ASP A 37 -3.11 -9.36 -2.49
N LEU A 38 -4.41 -9.05 -2.53
CA LEU A 38 -5.32 -9.60 -3.53
C LEU A 38 -4.94 -9.14 -4.94
N TYR A 39 -4.63 -7.85 -5.10
CA TYR A 39 -4.17 -7.27 -6.36
C TYR A 39 -2.88 -7.96 -6.83
N GLU A 40 -1.88 -8.09 -5.93
CA GLU A 40 -0.59 -8.70 -6.25
C GLU A 40 -0.74 -10.14 -6.74
N ARG A 41 -1.55 -10.94 -6.08
CA ARG A 41 -1.81 -12.32 -6.52
C ARG A 41 -2.56 -12.41 -7.85
N GLN A 42 -3.57 -11.54 -8.06
CA GLN A 42 -4.36 -11.57 -9.30
C GLN A 42 -3.56 -11.06 -10.50
N SER A 43 -2.83 -9.95 -10.36
CA SER A 43 -1.99 -9.41 -11.42
C SER A 43 -0.88 -10.38 -11.82
N SER A 44 -0.21 -10.97 -10.84
CA SER A 44 0.87 -11.96 -11.05
C SER A 44 0.36 -13.24 -11.71
N THR A 45 -0.86 -13.67 -11.39
CA THR A 45 -1.49 -14.83 -12.07
C THR A 45 -1.63 -14.60 -13.58
N LEU A 46 -1.85 -13.37 -14.04
CA LEU A 46 -2.00 -13.04 -15.46
C LEU A 46 -0.69 -13.14 -16.26
N VAL A 47 0.46 -13.05 -15.58
CA VAL A 47 1.81 -13.09 -16.21
C VAL A 47 2.65 -14.29 -15.77
N ARG A 48 2.10 -15.22 -14.98
CA ARG A 48 2.83 -16.40 -14.46
C ARG A 48 3.39 -17.33 -15.55
N SER A 49 2.91 -17.21 -16.78
CA SER A 49 3.36 -17.95 -17.96
C SER A 49 4.07 -17.03 -18.97
N SER A 50 4.57 -15.88 -18.53
CA SER A 50 5.37 -15.00 -19.37
C SER A 50 6.57 -15.74 -19.98
N LYS A 51 6.92 -15.39 -21.23
CA LYS A 51 8.14 -15.87 -21.88
C LYS A 51 9.39 -15.22 -21.31
N ASP A 52 9.28 -14.02 -20.73
CA ASP A 52 10.35 -13.38 -19.99
C ASP A 52 10.54 -14.11 -18.63
N PRO A 53 11.71 -14.74 -18.40
CA PRO A 53 11.96 -15.46 -17.16
C PRO A 53 11.95 -14.56 -15.94
N LYS A 54 12.42 -13.31 -16.04
CA LYS A 54 12.41 -12.37 -14.90
C LYS A 54 10.97 -12.06 -14.46
N VAL A 55 10.09 -11.77 -15.41
CA VAL A 55 8.67 -11.49 -15.13
C VAL A 55 7.96 -12.72 -14.55
N ARG A 56 8.21 -13.89 -15.16
CA ARG A 56 7.62 -15.16 -14.70
C ARG A 56 8.02 -15.50 -13.25
N ASP A 57 9.32 -15.44 -12.95
CA ASP A 57 9.88 -15.82 -11.65
C ASP A 57 9.47 -14.81 -10.58
N PHE A 58 9.45 -13.51 -10.92
CA PHE A 58 8.87 -12.47 -10.04
C PHE A 58 7.39 -12.73 -9.77
N ALA A 59 6.59 -13.05 -10.77
CA ALA A 59 5.16 -13.32 -10.58
C ALA A 59 4.91 -14.52 -9.66
N GLN A 60 5.71 -15.58 -9.75
CA GLN A 60 5.62 -16.73 -8.85
C GLN A 60 5.95 -16.34 -7.41
N THR A 61 6.99 -15.52 -7.22
CA THR A 61 7.37 -14.96 -5.92
C THR A 61 6.23 -14.12 -5.33
N MET A 62 5.61 -13.24 -6.14
CA MET A 62 4.49 -12.41 -5.69
C MET A 62 3.29 -13.25 -5.23
N ILE A 63 2.92 -14.28 -5.97
CA ILE A 63 1.82 -15.17 -5.58
C ILE A 63 2.11 -15.82 -4.22
N ALA A 64 3.32 -16.33 -4.01
CA ALA A 64 3.70 -17.01 -2.78
C ALA A 64 3.76 -16.03 -1.59
N HIS A 65 4.49 -14.91 -1.73
CA HIS A 65 4.72 -13.96 -0.65
C HIS A 65 3.42 -13.24 -0.24
N HIS A 66 2.57 -12.82 -1.19
CA HIS A 66 1.31 -12.14 -0.88
C HIS A 66 0.21 -13.11 -0.41
N THR A 67 0.33 -14.41 -0.66
CA THR A 67 -0.49 -15.42 0.01
C THR A 67 -0.12 -15.52 1.48
N LYS A 68 1.18 -15.55 1.79
CA LYS A 68 1.67 -15.56 3.18
C LYS A 68 1.31 -14.27 3.91
N SER A 69 1.55 -13.09 3.30
CA SER A 69 1.20 -11.79 3.86
C SER A 69 -0.28 -11.72 4.25
N THR A 70 -1.18 -12.15 3.36
CA THR A 70 -2.62 -12.23 3.65
C THR A 70 -2.91 -13.07 4.90
N ALA A 71 -2.24 -14.22 5.05
CA ALA A 71 -2.41 -15.09 6.21
C ALA A 71 -1.90 -14.42 7.50
N ASP A 72 -0.73 -13.80 7.44
CA ASP A 72 -0.10 -13.11 8.57
C ASP A 72 -0.95 -11.92 9.05
N VAL A 73 -1.42 -11.06 8.13
CA VAL A 73 -2.31 -9.94 8.45
C VAL A 73 -3.63 -10.42 9.05
N LYS A 74 -4.20 -11.50 8.49
CA LYS A 74 -5.45 -12.09 9.01
C LYS A 74 -5.26 -12.66 10.42
N ALA A 75 -4.14 -13.32 10.71
CA ALA A 75 -3.81 -13.82 12.03
C ALA A 75 -3.64 -12.68 13.04
N ALA A 76 -2.88 -11.64 12.67
CA ALA A 76 -2.67 -10.45 13.50
C ALA A 76 -3.98 -9.69 13.76
N ALA A 77 -4.87 -9.60 12.76
CA ALA A 77 -6.19 -8.99 12.92
C ALA A 77 -7.04 -9.74 13.93
N ARG A 78 -7.04 -11.07 13.89
CA ARG A 78 -7.75 -11.90 14.89
C ARG A 78 -7.17 -11.73 16.29
N ALA A 79 -5.85 -11.69 16.43
CA ALA A 79 -5.18 -11.42 17.70
C ALA A 79 -5.50 -10.02 18.24
N ALA A 80 -5.85 -9.08 17.38
CA ALA A 80 -6.33 -7.74 17.72
C ALA A 80 -7.85 -7.69 17.99
N GLY A 81 -8.56 -8.83 18.05
CA GLY A 81 -10.00 -8.90 18.25
C GLY A 81 -10.85 -8.53 17.03
N LEU A 82 -10.24 -8.36 15.87
CA LEU A 82 -10.95 -8.04 14.63
C LEU A 82 -11.47 -9.31 13.93
N ARG A 83 -12.55 -9.14 13.17
CA ARG A 83 -13.10 -10.16 12.26
C ARG A 83 -12.95 -9.65 10.81
N PRO A 84 -11.78 -9.85 10.17
CA PRO A 84 -11.54 -9.31 8.84
C PRO A 84 -12.47 -9.96 7.82
N ALA A 85 -13.15 -9.13 7.02
CA ALA A 85 -13.88 -9.59 5.86
C ALA A 85 -12.93 -10.10 4.76
N PRO A 86 -13.42 -10.91 3.80
CA PRO A 86 -12.64 -11.27 2.63
C PRO A 86 -12.12 -10.01 1.91
N PRO A 87 -10.84 -10.00 1.46
CA PRO A 87 -10.30 -8.85 0.76
C PRO A 87 -11.05 -8.56 -0.54
N LYS A 88 -11.19 -7.26 -0.85
CA LYS A 88 -11.77 -6.77 -2.10
C LYS A 88 -10.80 -5.80 -2.75
N LEU A 89 -10.69 -5.85 -4.08
CA LEU A 89 -9.89 -4.86 -4.83
C LEU A 89 -10.44 -3.45 -4.62
N MET A 90 -9.54 -2.49 -4.46
CA MET A 90 -9.88 -1.08 -4.57
C MET A 90 -10.23 -0.73 -6.02
N PRO A 91 -11.04 0.32 -6.30
CA PRO A 91 -11.47 0.66 -7.66
C PRO A 91 -10.31 0.84 -8.66
N MET A 92 -9.19 1.43 -8.22
CA MET A 92 -8.00 1.57 -9.05
C MET A 92 -7.38 0.21 -9.37
N GLN A 93 -7.22 -0.66 -8.37
CA GLN A 93 -6.66 -2.00 -8.54
C GLN A 93 -7.52 -2.85 -9.49
N ALA A 94 -8.84 -2.75 -9.40
CA ALA A 94 -9.74 -3.43 -10.32
C ALA A 94 -9.55 -2.96 -11.78
N ARG A 95 -9.33 -1.65 -12.00
CA ARG A 95 -8.98 -1.10 -13.31
C ARG A 95 -7.64 -1.62 -13.80
N MET A 96 -6.60 -1.60 -12.97
CA MET A 96 -5.27 -2.13 -13.29
C MET A 96 -5.34 -3.60 -13.74
N ILE A 97 -6.10 -4.44 -13.05
CA ILE A 97 -6.33 -5.83 -13.46
C ILE A 97 -7.07 -5.90 -14.81
N ALA A 98 -8.08 -5.06 -15.03
CA ALA A 98 -8.80 -5.02 -16.31
C ALA A 98 -7.88 -4.63 -17.46
N ASP A 99 -6.97 -3.70 -17.26
CA ASP A 99 -6.01 -3.26 -18.27
C ASP A 99 -4.99 -4.37 -18.60
N LEU A 100 -4.48 -5.10 -17.59
CA LEU A 100 -3.63 -6.28 -17.81
C LEU A 100 -4.34 -7.38 -18.61
N ARG A 101 -5.65 -7.56 -18.41
CA ARG A 101 -6.45 -8.54 -19.17
C ARG A 101 -6.62 -8.17 -20.65
N LYS A 102 -6.63 -6.87 -20.98
CA LYS A 102 -6.75 -6.38 -22.36
C LYS A 102 -5.43 -6.44 -23.14
N THR A 103 -4.30 -6.61 -22.47
CA THR A 103 -2.98 -6.71 -23.09
C THR A 103 -2.49 -8.16 -23.12
N SER A 104 -1.48 -8.45 -23.95
CA SER A 104 -0.86 -9.77 -24.06
C SER A 104 0.63 -9.67 -24.40
N GLY A 105 1.36 -10.78 -24.23
CA GLY A 105 2.79 -10.85 -24.54
C GLY A 105 3.63 -9.82 -23.79
N SER A 106 4.68 -9.32 -24.42
CA SER A 106 5.60 -8.35 -23.84
C SER A 106 4.95 -7.02 -23.43
N ALA A 107 3.88 -6.60 -24.12
CA ALA A 107 3.12 -5.41 -23.72
C ALA A 107 2.46 -5.59 -22.36
N ARG A 108 1.91 -6.79 -22.07
CA ARG A 108 1.39 -7.11 -20.74
C ARG A 108 2.50 -7.14 -19.69
N ASP A 109 3.65 -7.72 -20.02
CA ASP A 109 4.78 -7.81 -19.11
C ASP A 109 5.29 -6.41 -18.71
N THR A 110 5.46 -5.51 -19.68
CA THR A 110 5.83 -4.11 -19.42
C THR A 110 4.81 -3.37 -18.56
N LEU A 111 3.51 -3.54 -18.88
CA LEU A 111 2.44 -2.92 -18.09
C LEU A 111 2.41 -3.47 -16.66
N TYR A 112 2.59 -4.80 -16.51
CA TYR A 112 2.67 -5.45 -15.21
C TYR A 112 3.80 -4.88 -14.36
N VAL A 113 5.04 -4.81 -14.87
CA VAL A 113 6.20 -4.26 -14.14
C VAL A 113 5.94 -2.82 -13.71
N THR A 114 5.38 -1.99 -14.60
CA THR A 114 5.03 -0.60 -14.30
C THR A 114 4.01 -0.51 -13.15
N GLN A 115 2.94 -1.30 -13.24
CA GLN A 115 1.90 -1.33 -12.21
C GLN A 115 2.42 -1.87 -10.88
N GLN A 116 3.30 -2.88 -10.92
CA GLN A 116 3.90 -3.47 -9.73
C GLN A 116 4.78 -2.45 -8.97
N LYS A 117 5.60 -1.66 -9.67
CA LYS A 117 6.39 -0.59 -9.03
C LYS A 117 5.51 0.38 -8.26
N GLN A 118 4.43 0.85 -8.88
CA GLN A 118 3.48 1.76 -8.24
C GLN A 118 2.77 1.13 -7.03
N ALA A 119 2.29 -0.10 -7.18
CA ALA A 119 1.55 -0.81 -6.12
C ALA A 119 2.45 -1.12 -4.92
N HIS A 120 3.71 -1.54 -5.16
CA HIS A 120 4.66 -1.83 -4.11
C HIS A 120 5.12 -0.58 -3.35
N GLN A 121 5.28 0.58 -4.02
CA GLN A 121 5.54 1.85 -3.34
C GLN A 121 4.41 2.21 -2.36
N GLN A 122 3.15 2.04 -2.78
CA GLN A 122 1.98 2.28 -1.92
C GLN A 122 1.89 1.28 -0.76
N ALA A 123 2.17 -0.01 -1.04
CA ALA A 123 2.18 -1.05 -0.02
C ALA A 123 3.29 -0.81 1.02
N LEU A 124 4.50 -0.44 0.58
CA LEU A 124 5.61 -0.12 1.46
C LEU A 124 5.25 1.03 2.41
N ALA A 125 4.71 2.13 1.86
CA ALA A 125 4.28 3.27 2.67
C ALA A 125 3.19 2.89 3.67
N LEU A 126 2.22 2.04 3.27
CA LEU A 126 1.17 1.54 4.16
C LEU A 126 1.75 0.74 5.33
N HIS A 127 2.64 -0.23 5.03
CA HIS A 127 3.21 -1.09 6.06
C HIS A 127 4.17 -0.34 6.98
N GLN A 128 5.04 0.52 6.43
CA GLN A 128 5.96 1.35 7.23
C GLN A 128 5.20 2.30 8.14
N GLY A 129 4.21 3.03 7.61
CA GLY A 129 3.39 3.95 8.39
C GLY A 129 2.62 3.23 9.50
N TYR A 130 2.03 2.06 9.22
CA TYR A 130 1.32 1.31 10.26
C TYR A 130 2.27 0.68 11.29
N ALA A 131 3.46 0.26 10.89
CA ALA A 131 4.49 -0.23 11.82
C ALA A 131 4.95 0.87 12.78
N ALA A 132 5.03 2.12 12.32
CA ALA A 132 5.41 3.28 13.15
C ALA A 132 4.25 3.71 14.06
N ASP A 133 3.08 3.98 13.49
CA ASP A 133 2.02 4.76 14.14
C ASP A 133 0.73 3.97 14.42
N GLY A 134 0.68 2.69 14.03
CA GLY A 134 -0.51 1.85 14.23
C GLY A 134 -0.86 1.66 15.71
N SER A 135 -2.16 1.67 16.04
CA SER A 135 -2.64 1.54 17.42
C SER A 135 -2.77 0.10 17.91
N SER A 136 -2.65 -0.91 17.04
CA SER A 136 -2.77 -2.34 17.39
C SER A 136 -1.41 -3.02 17.41
N ALA A 137 -0.93 -3.47 18.56
CA ALA A 137 0.38 -4.12 18.69
C ALA A 137 0.55 -5.36 17.79
N PRO A 138 -0.40 -6.31 17.68
CA PRO A 138 -0.27 -7.43 16.76
C PRO A 138 -0.15 -7.01 15.30
N LEU A 139 -0.92 -6.00 14.86
CA LEU A 139 -0.87 -5.51 13.48
C LEU A 139 0.38 -4.68 13.20
N LYS A 140 0.89 -3.91 14.17
CA LYS A 140 2.20 -3.24 14.06
C LYS A 140 3.32 -4.25 13.83
N ALA A 141 3.34 -5.33 14.62
CA ALA A 141 4.33 -6.39 14.48
C ALA A 141 4.25 -7.08 13.10
N ALA A 142 3.04 -7.32 12.57
CA ALA A 142 2.85 -7.87 11.24
C ALA A 142 3.35 -6.89 10.16
N ALA A 143 2.98 -5.61 10.25
CA ALA A 143 3.41 -4.56 9.32
C ALA A 143 4.93 -4.43 9.29
N ALA A 144 5.59 -4.42 10.45
CA ALA A 144 7.05 -4.35 10.56
C ALA A 144 7.77 -5.54 9.92
N LYS A 145 7.16 -6.73 9.92
CA LYS A 145 7.70 -7.93 9.23
C LYS A 145 7.48 -7.89 7.72
N ILE A 146 6.37 -7.32 7.26
CA ILE A 146 5.99 -7.27 5.84
C ILE A 146 6.76 -6.17 5.10
N ALA A 147 6.98 -5.01 5.71
CA ALA A 147 7.64 -3.88 5.06
C ALA A 147 8.99 -4.22 4.40
N PRO A 148 9.95 -4.92 5.04
CA PRO A 148 11.21 -5.30 4.40
C PRO A 148 11.03 -6.28 3.24
N VAL A 149 10.02 -7.14 3.26
CA VAL A 149 9.70 -8.04 2.14
C VAL A 149 9.21 -7.23 0.94
N VAL A 150 8.34 -6.24 1.15
CA VAL A 150 7.86 -5.34 0.09
C VAL A 150 9.01 -4.49 -0.46
N GLN A 151 9.94 -4.05 0.38
CA GLN A 151 11.16 -3.37 -0.08
C GLN A 151 12.00 -4.26 -1.00
N SER A 152 12.22 -5.52 -0.60
CA SER A 152 12.94 -6.50 -1.43
C SER A 152 12.27 -6.71 -2.79
N HIS A 153 10.94 -6.69 -2.87
CA HIS A 153 10.22 -6.75 -4.15
C HIS A 153 10.47 -5.51 -5.02
N LEU A 154 10.51 -4.31 -4.43
CA LEU A 154 10.87 -3.09 -5.15
C LEU A 154 12.29 -3.14 -5.70
N ASP A 155 13.22 -3.68 -4.94
CA ASP A 155 14.61 -3.83 -5.38
C ASP A 155 14.69 -4.80 -6.58
N MET A 156 13.94 -5.91 -6.56
CA MET A 156 13.81 -6.81 -7.70
C MET A 156 13.22 -6.10 -8.93
N LEU A 157 12.15 -5.33 -8.75
CA LEU A 157 11.49 -4.58 -9.82
C LEU A 157 12.41 -3.51 -10.43
N ASN A 158 13.29 -2.89 -9.64
CA ASN A 158 14.25 -1.89 -10.14
C ASN A 158 15.34 -2.53 -11.01
N GLY A 159 15.58 -3.84 -10.88
CA GLY A 159 16.47 -4.62 -11.75
C GLY A 159 15.82 -5.16 -13.03
N MET A 160 14.52 -4.84 -13.27
CA MET A 160 13.77 -5.19 -14.48
C MET A 160 13.63 -3.98 -15.39
#